data_f4f44592a8b3b49882807b1225609e10
#
_entry.id   f4f44592a8b3b49882807b1225609e10
#
_cell.length_a   1.000
_cell.length_b   1.000
_cell.length_c   1.000
_cell.angle_alpha   90.00
_cell.angle_beta   90.00
_cell.angle_gamma   90.00
#
_symmetry.space_group_name_H-M   'P 1'
#
loop_
_entity.id
_entity.type
_entity.pdbx_description
1 polymer ?
#
loop_
_entity_poly.entity_id
_entity_poly.type
_entity_poly.pdbx_seq_one_letter_code
_entity_poly.pdbx_strand_id
1 'polypeptide(L)'
;CSKAVDNLADRLQFDGFEDDTFEFQTMFDQNNPDIFFDDAMLSALISSCCFVLVTRGAGKMPEGQQRIRFQIIDGSNATGIIDDYTKLLTEGYAVLDRDENDNVKSWAYCTPGRTEVYVAEQPDKPIAVETFDSPYCALVPIIYRPDAKRQFGHSRISRACMDYAKSAMRTIKRSEIAAEFYSFPQKYATGLSDDAEMLNSWHASMSAMLTFTKDEDGERPTLGQFQAASFTPHLEQLKAIASMFAGETGLTLDDLGFFTSNPSSAEAIKAGHEGLRLTATKAQRCFSV
;
A
#
# COMPACT_ATOMS: atom_id res chain seq x y z
N CYS A 1 5.14 -0.90 -1.04
CA CYS A 1 4.28 0.31 -0.95
C CYS A 1 3.76 0.54 0.47
N SER A 2 3.49 -0.52 1.29
CA SER A 2 2.99 -0.37 2.67
C SER A 2 3.83 0.60 3.49
N LYS A 3 5.14 0.46 3.53
CA LYS A 3 6.04 1.37 4.25
C LYS A 3 5.84 2.85 3.91
N ALA A 4 5.47 3.19 2.68
CA ALA A 4 5.22 4.57 2.29
C ALA A 4 3.96 5.14 2.94
N VAL A 5 2.97 4.30 3.18
CA VAL A 5 1.69 4.65 3.80
C VAL A 5 1.81 4.57 5.32
N ASP A 6 2.23 3.42 5.85
CA ASP A 6 2.28 3.13 7.28
C ASP A 6 3.15 4.14 8.03
N ASN A 7 4.37 4.44 7.52
CA ASN A 7 5.25 5.43 8.16
C ASN A 7 4.66 6.86 8.20
N LEU A 8 3.73 7.18 7.31
CA LEU A 8 3.01 8.45 7.37
C LEU A 8 1.80 8.35 8.31
N ALA A 9 1.03 7.27 8.22
CA ALA A 9 -0.13 7.02 9.07
C ALA A 9 0.27 7.02 10.56
N ASP A 10 1.35 6.33 10.92
CA ASP A 10 1.88 6.26 12.30
C ASP A 10 2.25 7.63 12.92
N ARG A 11 2.33 8.68 12.08
CA ARG A 11 2.61 10.07 12.52
C ARG A 11 1.35 10.93 12.60
N LEU A 12 0.21 10.37 12.26
CA LEU A 12 -1.09 11.04 12.32
C LEU A 12 -1.83 10.48 13.52
N GLN A 13 -2.18 11.32 14.45
CA GLN A 13 -2.94 10.95 15.63
C GLN A 13 -4.13 11.88 15.77
N PHE A 14 -5.26 11.33 16.15
CA PHE A 14 -6.44 12.09 16.48
C PHE A 14 -6.41 12.41 17.98
N ASP A 15 -6.38 13.71 18.32
CA ASP A 15 -6.26 14.17 19.70
C ASP A 15 -7.63 14.48 20.36
N GLY A 16 -8.72 14.39 19.60
CA GLY A 16 -10.08 14.72 20.09
C GLY A 16 -10.72 15.87 19.33
N PHE A 17 -11.88 16.28 19.82
CA PHE A 17 -12.65 17.39 19.26
C PHE A 17 -12.38 18.67 20.08
N GLU A 18 -12.04 19.75 19.38
CA GLU A 18 -11.87 21.07 20.00
C GLU A 18 -13.26 21.73 20.15
N ASP A 19 -13.54 22.37 21.30
CA ASP A 19 -14.80 23.07 21.58
C ASP A 19 -16.09 22.23 21.37
N ASP A 20 -16.11 20.99 21.90
CA ASP A 20 -17.25 20.05 21.77
C ASP A 20 -18.51 20.53 22.54
N THR A 21 -19.21 21.52 21.97
CA THR A 21 -20.45 22.09 22.54
C THR A 21 -21.67 21.17 22.39
N PHE A 22 -21.59 20.16 21.51
CA PHE A 22 -22.68 19.23 21.19
C PHE A 22 -22.53 17.85 21.79
N GLU A 23 -21.56 17.65 22.70
CA GLU A 23 -21.23 16.36 23.30
C GLU A 23 -20.92 15.27 22.23
N PHE A 24 -20.30 15.67 21.12
CA PHE A 24 -19.99 14.78 20.02
C PHE A 24 -18.97 13.69 20.44
N GLN A 25 -18.08 14.01 21.36
CA GLN A 25 -17.17 13.03 21.95
C GLN A 25 -17.92 11.83 22.53
N THR A 26 -19.04 12.07 23.23
CA THR A 26 -19.85 10.98 23.79
C THR A 26 -20.46 10.09 22.70
N MET A 27 -20.87 10.66 21.56
CA MET A 27 -21.34 9.88 20.40
C MET A 27 -20.20 9.11 19.75
N PHE A 28 -19.03 9.75 19.64
CA PHE A 28 -17.85 9.16 19.05
C PHE A 28 -17.32 7.98 19.85
N ASP A 29 -17.30 8.07 21.17
CA ASP A 29 -16.88 7.00 22.08
C ASP A 29 -17.68 5.70 21.93
N GLN A 30 -18.91 5.78 21.38
CA GLN A 30 -19.75 4.63 21.08
C GLN A 30 -19.47 3.98 19.70
N ASN A 31 -18.56 4.57 18.90
CA ASN A 31 -18.28 4.19 17.52
C ASN A 31 -16.81 3.75 17.31
N ASN A 32 -16.25 2.95 18.24
CA ASN A 32 -14.88 2.45 18.20
C ASN A 32 -13.82 3.58 18.07
N PRO A 33 -13.75 4.51 19.03
CA PRO A 33 -12.95 5.72 18.93
C PRO A 33 -11.45 5.44 18.72
N ASP A 34 -10.94 4.35 19.29
CA ASP A 34 -9.52 4.01 19.26
C ASP A 34 -8.97 3.71 17.87
N ILE A 35 -9.81 3.23 16.96
CA ILE A 35 -9.38 2.79 15.62
C ILE A 35 -10.04 3.56 14.48
N PHE A 36 -11.09 4.33 14.76
CA PHE A 36 -11.94 4.93 13.71
C PHE A 36 -11.15 5.88 12.80
N PHE A 37 -10.46 6.85 13.37
CA PHE A 37 -9.70 7.80 12.57
C PHE A 37 -8.44 7.20 11.98
N ASP A 38 -7.79 6.25 12.66
CA ASP A 38 -6.64 5.54 12.12
C ASP A 38 -7.02 4.77 10.85
N ASP A 39 -8.12 4.02 10.87
CA ASP A 39 -8.65 3.31 9.71
C ASP A 39 -9.06 4.27 8.58
N ALA A 40 -9.72 5.38 8.91
CA ALA A 40 -10.15 6.38 7.95
C ALA A 40 -8.95 7.07 7.27
N MET A 41 -7.96 7.49 8.05
CA MET A 41 -6.75 8.14 7.53
C MET A 41 -5.92 7.18 6.69
N LEU A 42 -5.75 5.93 7.15
CA LEU A 42 -5.05 4.89 6.41
C LEU A 42 -5.73 4.63 5.06
N SER A 43 -7.05 4.47 5.05
CA SER A 43 -7.84 4.28 3.83
C SER A 43 -7.72 5.48 2.88
N ALA A 44 -7.80 6.71 3.38
CA ALA A 44 -7.62 7.91 2.58
C ALA A 44 -6.19 8.04 2.00
N LEU A 45 -5.16 7.63 2.74
CA LEU A 45 -3.78 7.59 2.24
C LEU A 45 -3.60 6.57 1.10
N ILE A 46 -4.27 5.44 1.18
CA ILE A 46 -4.20 4.39 0.15
C ILE A 46 -5.01 4.79 -1.09
N SER A 47 -6.29 5.14 -0.91
CA SER A 47 -7.27 5.30 -2.00
C SER A 47 -7.45 6.76 -2.46
N SER A 48 -6.75 7.72 -1.88
CA SER A 48 -6.89 9.19 -2.00
C SER A 48 -7.99 9.81 -1.14
N CYS A 49 -9.08 9.10 -0.93
CA CYS A 49 -10.16 9.48 -0.04
C CYS A 49 -10.79 8.24 0.60
N CYS A 50 -11.44 8.42 1.71
CA CYS A 50 -12.45 7.52 2.24
C CYS A 50 -13.70 8.32 2.60
N PHE A 51 -14.76 7.63 2.96
CA PHE A 51 -16.03 8.26 3.28
C PHE A 51 -16.53 7.75 4.61
N VAL A 52 -17.15 8.63 5.36
CA VAL A 52 -17.87 8.29 6.60
C VAL A 52 -19.36 8.41 6.30
N LEU A 53 -20.07 7.29 6.38
CA LEU A 53 -21.52 7.28 6.31
C LEU A 53 -22.09 7.39 7.71
N VAL A 54 -22.88 8.42 7.94
CA VAL A 54 -23.60 8.66 9.21
C VAL A 54 -24.99 8.10 9.09
N THR A 55 -25.34 7.14 9.95
CA THR A 55 -26.66 6.48 9.94
C THR A 55 -27.28 6.47 11.34
N ARG A 56 -28.60 6.39 11.40
CA ARG A 56 -29.30 6.11 12.65
C ARG A 56 -29.43 4.60 12.83
N GLY A 57 -29.00 4.11 14.00
CA GLY A 57 -29.17 2.71 14.35
C GLY A 57 -30.65 2.32 14.43
N ALA A 58 -31.03 1.21 13.79
CA ALA A 58 -32.36 0.65 13.90
C ALA A 58 -32.56 -0.05 15.27
N GLY A 59 -33.70 0.16 15.90
CA GLY A 59 -34.11 -0.56 17.12
C GLY A 59 -34.18 0.30 18.40
N LYS A 60 -34.67 -0.32 19.48
CA LYS A 60 -34.64 0.30 20.80
C LYS A 60 -33.23 0.24 21.36
N MET A 61 -32.60 1.38 21.49
CA MET A 61 -31.32 1.51 22.18
C MET A 61 -31.55 1.54 23.71
N PRO A 62 -30.60 1.03 24.49
CA PRO A 62 -30.60 1.23 25.95
C PRO A 62 -30.66 2.72 26.30
N GLU A 63 -31.28 3.02 27.47
CA GLU A 63 -31.38 4.39 27.95
C GLU A 63 -30.01 5.04 28.08
N GLY A 64 -29.81 6.22 27.49
CA GLY A 64 -28.53 6.95 27.49
C GLY A 64 -27.58 6.64 26.30
N GLN A 65 -27.96 5.73 25.38
CA GLN A 65 -27.15 5.51 24.15
C GLN A 65 -27.71 6.31 22.96
N GLN A 66 -26.82 6.99 22.26
CA GLN A 66 -27.16 7.68 21.01
C GLN A 66 -27.35 6.68 19.86
N ARG A 67 -28.32 6.99 18.99
CA ARG A 67 -28.66 6.11 17.84
C ARG A 67 -27.77 6.32 16.61
N ILE A 68 -26.76 7.20 16.71
CA ILE A 68 -25.91 7.54 15.56
C ILE A 68 -24.79 6.53 15.44
N ARG A 69 -24.57 6.06 14.21
CA ARG A 69 -23.47 5.15 13.85
C ARG A 69 -22.66 5.74 12.71
N PHE A 70 -21.36 5.61 12.83
CA PHE A 70 -20.38 5.99 11.83
C PHE A 70 -19.82 4.74 11.17
N GLN A 71 -19.88 4.69 9.85
CA GLN A 71 -19.32 3.61 9.05
C GLN A 71 -18.28 4.18 8.09
N ILE A 72 -17.06 3.66 8.15
CA ILE A 72 -16.01 4.00 7.19
C ILE A 72 -16.24 3.18 5.93
N ILE A 73 -16.23 3.86 4.78
CA ILE A 73 -16.36 3.25 3.46
C ILE A 73 -15.15 3.70 2.64
N ASP A 74 -14.42 2.74 2.15
CA ASP A 74 -13.21 3.02 1.38
C ASP A 74 -13.53 3.70 0.03
N GLY A 75 -12.56 4.46 -0.51
CA GLY A 75 -12.73 5.25 -1.73
C GLY A 75 -13.01 4.43 -3.00
N SER A 76 -12.87 3.09 -2.99
CA SER A 76 -13.29 2.24 -4.10
C SER A 76 -14.78 1.87 -4.04
N ASN A 77 -15.40 2.02 -2.87
CA ASN A 77 -16.79 1.67 -2.61
C ASN A 77 -17.72 2.87 -2.44
N ALA A 78 -17.20 4.09 -2.52
CA ALA A 78 -18.03 5.29 -2.45
C ALA A 78 -17.53 6.37 -3.40
N THR A 79 -18.44 7.24 -3.81
CA THR A 79 -18.17 8.41 -4.67
C THR A 79 -19.26 9.47 -4.47
N GLY A 80 -19.12 10.61 -5.10
CA GLY A 80 -20.13 11.65 -5.04
C GLY A 80 -19.78 12.87 -5.88
N ILE A 81 -20.60 13.89 -5.76
CA ILE A 81 -20.41 15.19 -6.42
C ILE A 81 -20.07 16.20 -5.34
N ILE A 82 -18.90 16.82 -5.44
CA ILE A 82 -18.42 17.85 -4.52
C ILE A 82 -18.82 19.21 -5.05
N ASP A 83 -19.44 20.04 -4.22
CA ASP A 83 -19.68 21.44 -4.51
C ASP A 83 -18.37 22.23 -4.51
N ASP A 84 -18.15 23.04 -5.55
CA ASP A 84 -16.89 23.79 -5.73
C ASP A 84 -16.63 24.86 -4.66
N TYR A 85 -17.69 25.38 -4.04
CA TYR A 85 -17.60 26.45 -3.03
C TYR A 85 -17.47 25.90 -1.62
N THR A 86 -18.38 25.00 -1.25
CA THR A 86 -18.44 24.45 0.13
C THR A 86 -17.48 23.31 0.36
N LYS A 87 -17.01 22.65 -0.72
CA LYS A 87 -16.20 21.42 -0.69
C LYS A 87 -16.88 20.23 -0.02
N LEU A 88 -18.18 20.29 0.17
CA LEU A 88 -19.03 19.22 0.70
C LEU A 88 -19.73 18.48 -0.43
N LEU A 89 -20.22 17.27 -0.14
CA LEU A 89 -20.99 16.51 -1.12
C LEU A 89 -22.39 17.10 -1.30
N THR A 90 -22.78 17.31 -2.55
CA THR A 90 -24.17 17.56 -2.94
C THR A 90 -24.92 16.26 -3.16
N GLU A 91 -24.24 15.25 -3.67
CA GLU A 91 -24.77 13.91 -3.87
C GLU A 91 -23.68 12.89 -3.52
N GLY A 92 -24.08 11.79 -2.89
CA GLY A 92 -23.17 10.72 -2.52
C GLY A 92 -23.73 9.35 -2.86
N TYR A 93 -22.85 8.44 -3.28
CA TYR A 93 -23.15 7.04 -3.53
C TYR A 93 -22.18 6.19 -2.74
N ALA A 94 -22.67 5.20 -2.00
CA ALA A 94 -21.86 4.31 -1.21
C ALA A 94 -22.36 2.87 -1.32
N VAL A 95 -21.47 1.95 -1.66
CA VAL A 95 -21.72 0.51 -1.65
C VAL A 95 -21.71 0.02 -0.20
N LEU A 96 -22.80 -0.62 0.24
CA LEU A 96 -22.95 -1.13 1.59
C LEU A 96 -22.60 -2.62 1.69
N ASP A 97 -22.95 -3.40 0.66
CA ASP A 97 -22.73 -4.85 0.67
C ASP A 97 -22.48 -5.36 -0.76
N ARG A 98 -21.66 -6.42 -0.87
CA ARG A 98 -21.36 -7.13 -2.12
C ARG A 98 -21.67 -8.62 -1.95
N ASP A 99 -21.94 -9.29 -3.05
CA ASP A 99 -22.10 -10.74 -3.07
C ASP A 99 -20.73 -11.47 -3.10
N GLU A 100 -20.77 -12.80 -3.06
CA GLU A 100 -19.57 -13.65 -3.13
C GLU A 100 -18.79 -13.49 -4.46
N ASN A 101 -19.40 -12.93 -5.49
CA ASN A 101 -18.81 -12.67 -6.80
C ASN A 101 -18.38 -11.20 -6.97
N ASP A 102 -18.33 -10.43 -5.87
CA ASP A 102 -17.96 -9.00 -5.83
C ASP A 102 -18.96 -8.08 -6.57
N ASN A 103 -20.18 -8.54 -6.90
CA ASN A 103 -21.22 -7.66 -7.42
C ASN A 103 -21.89 -6.87 -6.29
N VAL A 104 -22.30 -5.64 -6.59
CA VAL A 104 -22.99 -4.78 -5.63
C VAL A 104 -24.34 -5.37 -5.29
N LYS A 105 -24.57 -5.70 -4.01
CA LYS A 105 -25.82 -6.23 -3.48
C LYS A 105 -26.72 -5.13 -2.90
N SER A 106 -26.12 -4.16 -2.19
CA SER A 106 -26.85 -3.01 -1.67
C SER A 106 -25.99 -1.75 -1.67
N TRP A 107 -26.65 -0.60 -1.82
CA TRP A 107 -26.01 0.70 -1.82
C TRP A 107 -26.87 1.78 -1.20
N ALA A 108 -26.23 2.83 -0.72
CA ALA A 108 -26.88 4.05 -0.25
C ALA A 108 -26.72 5.18 -1.28
N TYR A 109 -27.75 5.94 -1.52
CA TYR A 109 -27.72 7.20 -2.23
C TYR A 109 -28.06 8.32 -1.25
N CYS A 110 -27.14 9.25 -1.10
CA CYS A 110 -27.20 10.33 -0.12
C CYS A 110 -27.35 11.68 -0.81
N THR A 111 -28.33 12.44 -0.38
CA THR A 111 -28.52 13.84 -0.73
C THR A 111 -28.69 14.68 0.55
N PRO A 112 -28.58 16.00 0.49
CA PRO A 112 -28.83 16.83 1.66
C PRO A 112 -30.16 16.52 2.34
N GLY A 113 -30.11 16.17 3.61
CA GLY A 113 -31.30 15.83 4.39
C GLY A 113 -31.95 14.47 4.08
N ARG A 114 -31.39 13.65 3.19
CA ARG A 114 -32.02 12.40 2.78
C ARG A 114 -30.99 11.33 2.40
N THR A 115 -31.19 10.13 2.92
CA THR A 115 -30.45 8.91 2.54
C THR A 115 -31.43 7.83 2.11
N GLU A 116 -31.19 7.24 0.96
CA GLU A 116 -31.99 6.16 0.37
C GLU A 116 -31.12 4.91 0.26
N VAL A 117 -31.65 3.77 0.70
CA VAL A 117 -30.95 2.47 0.59
C VAL A 117 -31.65 1.62 -0.45
N TYR A 118 -30.86 1.06 -1.35
CA TYR A 118 -31.31 0.21 -2.45
C TYR A 118 -30.69 -1.18 -2.37
N VAL A 119 -31.33 -2.16 -2.99
CA VAL A 119 -30.81 -3.51 -3.18
C VAL A 119 -30.87 -3.87 -4.67
N ALA A 120 -29.95 -4.72 -5.11
CA ALA A 120 -29.85 -5.14 -6.51
C ALA A 120 -31.09 -5.86 -7.02
N GLU A 121 -31.84 -6.52 -6.14
CA GLU A 121 -33.10 -7.21 -6.49
C GLU A 121 -34.25 -6.24 -6.84
N GLN A 122 -34.22 -5.00 -6.34
CA GLN A 122 -35.22 -3.96 -6.57
C GLN A 122 -34.54 -2.59 -6.78
N PRO A 123 -33.83 -2.38 -7.89
CA PRO A 123 -33.02 -1.17 -8.10
C PRO A 123 -33.83 0.11 -8.28
N ASP A 124 -35.10 -0.01 -8.69
CA ASP A 124 -35.95 1.15 -9.01
C ASP A 124 -36.67 1.72 -7.77
N LYS A 125 -36.61 1.03 -6.62
CA LYS A 125 -37.33 1.44 -5.42
C LYS A 125 -36.45 1.29 -4.18
N PRO A 126 -36.28 2.35 -3.38
CA PRO A 126 -35.54 2.25 -2.13
C PRO A 126 -36.26 1.33 -1.15
N ILE A 127 -35.51 0.48 -0.47
CA ILE A 127 -36.01 -0.40 0.61
C ILE A 127 -36.12 0.34 1.94
N ALA A 128 -35.29 1.38 2.11
CA ALA A 128 -35.31 2.26 3.27
C ALA A 128 -35.04 3.70 2.84
N VAL A 129 -35.72 4.65 3.49
CA VAL A 129 -35.50 6.09 3.30
C VAL A 129 -35.36 6.70 4.68
N GLU A 130 -34.26 7.37 4.93
CA GLU A 130 -34.02 8.17 6.11
C GLU A 130 -34.02 9.65 5.75
N THR A 131 -34.78 10.45 6.49
CA THR A 131 -34.82 11.91 6.34
C THR A 131 -34.37 12.56 7.64
N PHE A 132 -33.58 13.63 7.52
CA PHE A 132 -33.08 14.38 8.66
C PHE A 132 -33.01 15.87 8.30
N ASP A 133 -33.14 16.71 9.33
CA ASP A 133 -33.09 18.17 9.15
C ASP A 133 -31.63 18.64 9.13
N SER A 134 -30.99 18.50 7.96
CA SER A 134 -29.62 18.97 7.74
C SER A 134 -29.43 19.39 6.29
N PRO A 135 -28.72 20.47 6.04
CA PRO A 135 -28.35 20.92 4.68
C PRO A 135 -27.23 20.07 4.06
N TYR A 136 -26.70 19.09 4.79
CA TYR A 136 -25.55 18.29 4.37
C TYR A 136 -25.94 16.84 4.07
N CYS A 137 -25.15 16.19 3.20
CA CYS A 137 -25.26 14.76 2.98
C CYS A 137 -24.79 13.96 4.21
N ALA A 138 -25.45 12.82 4.46
CA ALA A 138 -25.00 11.89 5.50
C ALA A 138 -23.69 11.15 5.16
N LEU A 139 -23.20 11.27 3.93
CA LEU A 139 -21.92 10.75 3.48
C LEU A 139 -20.88 11.88 3.48
N VAL A 140 -19.84 11.76 4.29
CA VAL A 140 -18.81 12.78 4.47
C VAL A 140 -17.47 12.27 3.94
N PRO A 141 -16.83 12.95 2.99
CA PRO A 141 -15.55 12.53 2.45
C PRO A 141 -14.40 12.98 3.35
N ILE A 142 -13.46 12.08 3.63
CA ILE A 142 -12.14 12.37 4.22
C ILE A 142 -11.12 12.28 3.10
N ILE A 143 -10.48 13.40 2.75
CA ILE A 143 -9.71 13.52 1.52
C ILE A 143 -8.25 13.83 1.82
N TYR A 144 -7.35 13.07 1.21
CA TYR A 144 -5.92 13.30 1.29
C TYR A 144 -5.40 14.10 0.09
N ARG A 145 -4.79 15.25 0.32
CA ARG A 145 -4.18 16.13 -0.68
C ARG A 145 -5.09 16.48 -1.87
N PRO A 146 -6.27 17.09 -1.64
CA PRO A 146 -7.09 17.59 -2.74
C PRO A 146 -6.35 18.72 -3.48
N ASP A 147 -6.61 18.84 -4.79
CA ASP A 147 -6.20 19.96 -5.62
C ASP A 147 -7.37 20.47 -6.46
N ALA A 148 -7.17 21.58 -7.18
CA ALA A 148 -8.22 22.21 -7.99
C ALA A 148 -8.78 21.30 -9.11
N LYS A 149 -8.02 20.34 -9.59
CA LYS A 149 -8.44 19.39 -10.63
C LYS A 149 -8.96 18.08 -10.06
N ARG A 150 -8.41 17.65 -8.93
CA ARG A 150 -8.70 16.37 -8.28
C ARG A 150 -9.28 16.64 -6.90
N GLN A 151 -10.56 16.91 -6.86
CA GLN A 151 -11.26 17.23 -5.62
C GLN A 151 -11.20 16.06 -4.60
N PHE A 152 -11.22 14.80 -5.07
CA PHE A 152 -11.05 13.62 -4.23
C PHE A 152 -9.58 13.27 -3.94
N GLY A 153 -8.66 14.20 -4.17
CA GLY A 153 -7.28 14.12 -3.73
C GLY A 153 -6.39 13.16 -4.52
N HIS A 154 -5.30 12.77 -3.87
CA HIS A 154 -4.26 11.91 -4.45
C HIS A 154 -3.87 10.82 -3.45
N SER A 155 -3.73 9.60 -3.95
CA SER A 155 -3.14 8.51 -3.15
C SER A 155 -1.70 8.82 -2.75
N ARG A 156 -1.31 8.38 -1.57
CA ARG A 156 0.09 8.38 -1.12
C ARG A 156 0.95 7.43 -1.97
N ILE A 157 0.33 6.39 -2.53
CA ILE A 157 0.99 5.44 -3.43
C ILE A 157 0.99 6.02 -4.84
N SER A 158 2.05 6.79 -5.18
CA SER A 158 2.22 7.35 -6.51
C SER A 158 2.53 6.27 -7.56
N ARG A 159 2.36 6.61 -8.84
CA ARG A 159 2.80 5.73 -9.94
C ARG A 159 4.30 5.41 -9.86
N ALA A 160 5.11 6.39 -9.48
CA ALA A 160 6.54 6.20 -9.29
C ALA A 160 6.83 5.16 -8.20
N CYS A 161 6.12 5.22 -7.05
CA CYS A 161 6.22 4.20 -6.00
C CYS A 161 5.92 2.79 -6.52
N MET A 162 4.86 2.64 -7.32
CA MET A 162 4.50 1.35 -7.91
C MET A 162 5.55 0.85 -8.90
N ASP A 163 6.11 1.73 -9.72
CA ASP A 163 7.13 1.37 -10.72
C ASP A 163 8.46 0.99 -10.06
N TYR A 164 8.86 1.68 -9.00
CA TYR A 164 10.03 1.30 -8.20
C TYR A 164 9.83 -0.04 -7.51
N ALA A 165 8.67 -0.29 -6.92
CA ALA A 165 8.35 -1.58 -6.32
C ALA A 165 8.41 -2.72 -7.34
N LYS A 166 7.82 -2.54 -8.53
CA LYS A 166 7.88 -3.53 -9.63
C LYS A 166 9.33 -3.75 -10.12
N SER A 167 10.14 -2.69 -10.15
CA SER A 167 11.55 -2.78 -10.54
C SER A 167 12.38 -3.53 -9.51
N ALA A 168 12.14 -3.29 -8.20
CA ALA A 168 12.76 -4.03 -7.12
C ALA A 168 12.41 -5.52 -7.19
N MET A 169 11.13 -5.87 -7.37
CA MET A 169 10.69 -7.27 -7.51
C MET A 169 11.37 -7.97 -8.69
N ARG A 170 11.50 -7.28 -9.85
CA ARG A 170 12.21 -7.82 -11.02
C ARG A 170 13.71 -8.03 -10.74
N THR A 171 14.34 -7.11 -10.01
CA THR A 171 15.76 -7.22 -9.63
C THR A 171 15.96 -8.39 -8.67
N ILE A 172 15.10 -8.55 -7.67
CA ILE A 172 15.14 -9.70 -6.74
C ILE A 172 14.98 -11.01 -7.51
N LYS A 173 14.00 -11.12 -8.40
CA LYS A 173 13.81 -12.32 -9.21
C LYS A 173 15.02 -12.65 -10.10
N ARG A 174 15.66 -11.64 -10.69
CA ARG A 174 16.89 -11.83 -11.47
C ARG A 174 18.06 -12.28 -10.59
N SER A 175 18.16 -11.74 -9.38
CA SER A 175 19.21 -12.13 -8.44
C SER A 175 19.04 -13.57 -7.94
N GLU A 176 17.81 -14.06 -7.75
CA GLU A 176 17.51 -15.45 -7.42
C GLU A 176 17.97 -16.40 -8.53
N ILE A 177 17.62 -16.08 -9.79
CA ILE A 177 18.07 -16.87 -10.95
C ILE A 177 19.60 -16.83 -11.07
N ALA A 178 20.23 -15.66 -10.89
CA ALA A 178 21.68 -15.54 -10.92
C ALA A 178 22.35 -16.32 -9.79
N ALA A 179 21.72 -16.43 -8.62
CA ALA A 179 22.24 -17.18 -7.49
C ALA A 179 22.33 -18.70 -7.78
N GLU A 180 21.41 -19.27 -8.57
CA GLU A 180 21.51 -20.66 -9.01
C GLU A 180 22.76 -20.90 -9.85
N PHE A 181 23.04 -20.04 -10.84
CA PHE A 181 24.25 -20.13 -11.66
C PHE A 181 25.53 -19.82 -10.89
N TYR A 182 25.47 -18.92 -9.92
CA TYR A 182 26.60 -18.61 -9.04
C TYR A 182 26.95 -19.79 -8.13
N SER A 183 25.95 -20.48 -7.58
CA SER A 183 26.13 -21.61 -6.68
C SER A 183 26.66 -22.85 -7.39
N PHE A 184 26.37 -22.99 -8.68
CA PHE A 184 26.80 -24.13 -9.51
C PHE A 184 27.47 -23.66 -10.81
N PRO A 185 28.72 -23.12 -10.72
CA PRO A 185 29.41 -22.64 -11.91
C PRO A 185 29.61 -23.79 -12.91
N GLN A 186 29.29 -23.51 -14.18
CA GLN A 186 29.47 -24.49 -15.23
C GLN A 186 30.96 -24.80 -15.44
N LYS A 187 31.27 -26.10 -15.51
CA LYS A 187 32.60 -26.61 -15.80
C LYS A 187 32.64 -27.07 -17.25
N TYR A 188 33.77 -26.95 -17.89
CA TYR A 188 34.01 -27.45 -19.24
C TYR A 188 35.32 -28.24 -19.29
N ALA A 189 35.38 -29.20 -20.21
CA ALA A 189 36.56 -29.93 -20.57
C ALA A 189 36.76 -29.84 -22.09
N THR A 190 38.00 -29.64 -22.54
CA THR A 190 38.35 -29.67 -23.97
C THR A 190 39.50 -30.64 -24.17
N GLY A 191 39.60 -31.24 -25.35
CA GLY A 191 40.66 -32.26 -25.66
C GLY A 191 40.32 -33.61 -25.05
N LEU A 192 39.04 -34.01 -25.06
CA LEU A 192 38.64 -35.38 -24.68
C LEU A 192 38.77 -36.28 -25.90
N SER A 193 39.14 -37.60 -25.64
CA SER A 193 39.13 -38.62 -26.69
C SER A 193 37.71 -38.91 -27.16
N ASP A 194 37.55 -39.37 -28.42
CA ASP A 194 36.26 -39.71 -29.01
C ASP A 194 35.50 -40.82 -28.23
N ASP A 195 36.22 -41.66 -27.50
CA ASP A 195 35.67 -42.72 -26.66
C ASP A 195 35.29 -42.26 -25.23
N ALA A 196 35.45 -40.98 -24.89
CA ALA A 196 35.13 -40.50 -23.57
C ALA A 196 33.61 -40.57 -23.31
N GLU A 197 33.20 -41.33 -22.29
CA GLU A 197 31.80 -41.34 -21.85
C GLU A 197 31.37 -39.93 -21.45
N MET A 198 30.25 -39.49 -22.05
CA MET A 198 29.63 -38.23 -21.67
C MET A 198 29.16 -38.30 -20.22
N LEU A 199 29.81 -37.55 -19.35
CA LEU A 199 29.42 -37.43 -17.96
C LEU A 199 28.00 -36.87 -17.86
N ASN A 200 27.16 -37.53 -17.10
CA ASN A 200 25.83 -36.98 -16.79
C ASN A 200 25.99 -35.61 -16.16
N SER A 201 25.32 -34.58 -16.71
CA SER A 201 25.40 -33.20 -16.28
C SER A 201 25.19 -32.99 -14.78
N TRP A 202 24.38 -33.87 -14.14
CA TRP A 202 24.14 -33.86 -12.71
C TRP A 202 25.39 -34.28 -11.92
N HIS A 203 26.10 -35.34 -12.34
CA HIS A 203 27.33 -35.76 -11.68
C HIS A 203 28.47 -34.75 -11.88
N ALA A 204 28.55 -34.10 -13.04
CA ALA A 204 29.55 -33.07 -13.31
C ALA A 204 29.38 -31.83 -12.47
N SER A 205 28.13 -31.46 -12.09
CA SER A 205 27.88 -30.30 -11.26
C SER A 205 28.07 -30.55 -9.75
N MET A 206 27.82 -31.75 -9.28
CA MET A 206 27.85 -32.08 -7.85
C MET A 206 29.11 -32.87 -7.40
N SER A 207 29.83 -33.52 -8.33
CA SER A 207 31.01 -34.29 -7.96
C SER A 207 32.21 -33.40 -7.70
N ALA A 208 32.83 -33.61 -6.55
CA ALA A 208 34.04 -32.91 -6.15
C ALA A 208 35.28 -33.32 -6.97
N MET A 209 35.26 -34.47 -7.63
CA MET A 209 36.44 -35.02 -8.30
C MET A 209 36.06 -35.62 -9.67
N LEU A 210 36.48 -34.93 -10.74
CA LEU A 210 36.37 -35.41 -12.11
C LEU A 210 37.72 -36.04 -12.52
N THR A 211 37.72 -37.26 -12.95
CA THR A 211 38.93 -37.96 -13.45
C THR A 211 38.81 -38.10 -14.97
N PHE A 212 39.86 -37.72 -15.67
CA PHE A 212 39.93 -37.81 -17.12
C PHE A 212 41.19 -38.59 -17.51
N THR A 213 41.09 -39.39 -18.54
CA THR A 213 42.22 -40.11 -19.17
C THR A 213 42.89 -39.17 -20.20
N LYS A 214 44.11 -39.54 -20.60
CA LYS A 214 44.78 -38.89 -21.72
C LYS A 214 44.08 -39.26 -23.02
N ASP A 215 44.18 -38.39 -24.04
CA ASP A 215 43.71 -38.71 -25.40
C ASP A 215 44.63 -39.72 -26.09
N GLU A 216 44.32 -40.11 -27.35
CA GLU A 216 45.12 -41.07 -28.11
C GLU A 216 46.54 -40.55 -28.43
N ASP A 217 46.72 -39.23 -28.50
CA ASP A 217 48.03 -38.58 -28.74
C ASP A 217 48.81 -38.37 -27.43
N GLY A 218 48.26 -38.75 -26.31
CA GLY A 218 48.89 -38.67 -24.97
C GLY A 218 48.82 -37.28 -24.34
N GLU A 219 48.05 -36.38 -24.90
CA GLU A 219 47.77 -35.05 -24.34
C GLU A 219 46.77 -35.12 -23.20
N ARG A 220 46.85 -34.15 -22.28
CA ARG A 220 45.93 -34.06 -21.16
C ARG A 220 44.78 -33.14 -21.49
N PRO A 221 43.53 -33.49 -21.19
CA PRO A 221 42.42 -32.59 -21.40
C PRO A 221 42.59 -31.34 -20.53
N THR A 222 42.20 -30.21 -21.11
CA THR A 222 42.15 -28.93 -20.41
C THR A 222 40.82 -28.77 -19.73
N LEU A 223 40.85 -28.63 -18.41
CA LEU A 223 39.68 -28.40 -17.58
C LEU A 223 39.55 -26.92 -17.25
N GLY A 224 38.33 -26.41 -17.36
CA GLY A 224 38.05 -25.04 -16.97
C GLY A 224 36.70 -24.91 -16.31
N GLN A 225 36.52 -23.78 -15.69
CA GLN A 225 35.26 -23.39 -15.08
C GLN A 225 34.93 -21.98 -15.54
N PHE A 226 33.68 -21.76 -15.94
CA PHE A 226 33.24 -20.40 -16.24
C PHE A 226 33.27 -19.58 -14.95
N GLN A 227 33.70 -18.31 -15.08
CA GLN A 227 33.78 -17.41 -13.94
C GLN A 227 32.37 -17.19 -13.39
N ALA A 228 32.20 -17.37 -12.10
CA ALA A 228 30.93 -17.09 -11.42
C ALA A 228 30.60 -15.60 -11.52
N ALA A 229 29.38 -15.30 -11.91
CA ALA A 229 28.89 -13.92 -11.95
C ALA A 229 28.80 -13.36 -10.51
N SER A 230 29.21 -12.10 -10.33
CA SER A 230 29.10 -11.43 -9.02
C SER A 230 27.64 -11.09 -8.73
N PHE A 231 27.25 -11.29 -7.46
CA PHE A 231 25.93 -10.88 -6.94
C PHE A 231 25.86 -9.37 -6.63
N THR A 232 27.00 -8.72 -6.45
CA THR A 232 27.12 -7.29 -6.07
C THR A 232 26.33 -6.34 -6.96
N PRO A 233 26.31 -6.45 -8.31
CA PRO A 233 25.54 -5.54 -9.16
C PRO A 233 24.03 -5.56 -8.89
N HIS A 234 23.48 -6.72 -8.51
CA HIS A 234 22.05 -6.82 -8.16
C HIS A 234 21.74 -6.10 -6.85
N LEU A 235 22.63 -6.19 -5.85
CA LEU A 235 22.48 -5.47 -4.59
C LEU A 235 22.61 -3.95 -4.80
N GLU A 236 23.56 -3.51 -5.60
CA GLU A 236 23.73 -2.09 -5.94
C GLU A 236 22.50 -1.55 -6.69
N GLN A 237 21.97 -2.29 -7.64
CA GLN A 237 20.74 -1.93 -8.35
C GLN A 237 19.55 -1.84 -7.40
N LEU A 238 19.38 -2.80 -6.49
CA LEU A 238 18.32 -2.79 -5.50
C LEU A 238 18.43 -1.59 -4.56
N LYS A 239 19.65 -1.27 -4.10
CA LYS A 239 19.93 -0.10 -3.27
C LYS A 239 19.61 1.21 -4.02
N ALA A 240 19.96 1.31 -5.31
CA ALA A 240 19.63 2.47 -6.13
C ALA A 240 18.10 2.65 -6.28
N ILE A 241 17.35 1.56 -6.53
CA ILE A 241 15.89 1.59 -6.60
C ILE A 241 15.29 2.00 -5.24
N ALA A 242 15.81 1.47 -4.14
CA ALA A 242 15.37 1.83 -2.79
C ALA A 242 15.63 3.32 -2.49
N SER A 243 16.77 3.88 -2.95
CA SER A 243 17.08 5.30 -2.81
C SER A 243 16.09 6.18 -3.59
N MET A 244 15.72 5.79 -4.82
CA MET A 244 14.71 6.51 -5.60
C MET A 244 13.32 6.43 -4.95
N PHE A 245 12.95 5.26 -4.42
CA PHE A 245 11.70 5.09 -3.67
C PHE A 245 11.68 5.93 -2.40
N ALA A 246 12.78 5.96 -1.65
CA ALA A 246 12.94 6.78 -0.45
C ALA A 246 12.79 8.28 -0.77
N GLY A 247 13.44 8.75 -1.85
CA GLY A 247 13.31 10.13 -2.33
C GLY A 247 11.90 10.53 -2.71
N GLU A 248 11.16 9.63 -3.39
CA GLU A 248 9.75 9.88 -3.76
C GLU A 248 8.82 9.93 -2.54
N THR A 249 9.06 9.08 -1.54
CA THR A 249 8.18 8.94 -0.38
C THR A 249 8.58 9.79 0.82
N GLY A 250 9.76 10.43 0.78
CA GLY A 250 10.31 11.16 1.93
C GLY A 250 10.78 10.23 3.06
N LEU A 251 10.95 8.94 2.78
CA LEU A 251 11.57 7.98 3.69
C LEU A 251 13.09 8.05 3.61
N THR A 252 13.76 7.44 4.57
CA THR A 252 15.21 7.21 4.54
C THR A 252 15.52 5.79 4.05
N LEU A 253 16.77 5.53 3.67
CA LEU A 253 17.21 4.17 3.34
C LEU A 253 17.14 3.25 4.55
N ASP A 254 17.36 3.79 5.76
CA ASP A 254 17.25 3.04 7.02
C ASP A 254 15.80 2.57 7.26
N ASP A 255 14.80 3.39 6.94
CA ASP A 255 13.37 2.99 6.99
C ASP A 255 13.06 1.80 6.07
N LEU A 256 13.84 1.65 4.99
CA LEU A 256 13.71 0.56 4.02
C LEU A 256 14.58 -0.66 4.37
N GLY A 257 15.33 -0.61 5.47
CA GLY A 257 16.17 -1.71 5.94
C GLY A 257 17.59 -1.74 5.35
N PHE A 258 18.04 -0.67 4.68
CA PHE A 258 19.40 -0.53 4.18
C PHE A 258 20.26 0.26 5.17
N PHE A 259 20.77 -0.41 6.17
CA PHE A 259 21.63 0.19 7.21
C PHE A 259 23.04 0.46 6.70
N THR A 260 23.59 1.58 7.12
CA THR A 260 25.02 1.90 6.91
C THR A 260 25.85 1.35 8.08
N SER A 261 27.09 0.92 7.81
CA SER A 261 28.00 0.43 8.85
C SER A 261 28.41 1.51 9.88
N ASN A 262 28.31 2.78 9.49
CA ASN A 262 28.54 3.91 10.39
C ASN A 262 27.20 4.50 10.84
N PRO A 263 26.86 4.47 12.13
CA PRO A 263 25.65 5.06 12.64
C PRO A 263 25.66 6.59 12.38
N SER A 264 24.57 7.09 11.81
CA SER A 264 24.38 8.53 11.61
C SER A 264 24.26 9.26 12.96
N SER A 265 24.70 10.52 13.03
CA SER A 265 24.47 11.34 14.24
C SER A 265 22.95 11.55 14.43
N ALA A 266 22.54 11.82 15.68
CA ALA A 266 21.13 12.11 15.98
C ALA A 266 20.57 13.30 15.18
N GLU A 267 21.42 14.28 14.87
CA GLU A 267 21.07 15.43 14.03
C GLU A 267 20.86 15.03 12.56
N ALA A 268 21.70 14.15 12.03
CA ALA A 268 21.57 13.64 10.67
C ALA A 268 20.29 12.80 10.51
N ILE A 269 19.95 11.99 11.52
CA ILE A 269 18.69 11.21 11.55
C ILE A 269 17.48 12.14 11.55
N LYS A 270 17.48 13.19 12.41
CA LYS A 270 16.40 14.20 12.43
C LYS A 270 16.28 14.92 11.10
N ALA A 271 17.38 15.35 10.49
CA ALA A 271 17.39 16.01 9.19
C ALA A 271 16.85 15.08 8.07
N GLY A 272 17.18 13.77 8.12
CA GLY A 272 16.67 12.80 7.17
C GLY A 272 15.14 12.62 7.21
N HIS A 273 14.53 12.76 8.38
CA HIS A 273 13.08 12.63 8.56
C HIS A 273 12.30 13.94 8.39
N GLU A 274 12.96 15.08 8.14
CA GLU A 274 12.28 16.37 8.04
C GLU A 274 11.27 16.41 6.89
N GLY A 275 11.59 15.80 5.74
CA GLY A 275 10.67 15.70 4.61
C GLY A 275 9.38 14.96 4.94
N LEU A 276 9.48 13.86 5.68
CA LEU A 276 8.33 13.08 6.13
C LEU A 276 7.53 13.86 7.21
N ARG A 277 8.20 14.57 8.12
CA ARG A 277 7.57 15.43 9.13
C ARG A 277 6.72 16.53 8.48
N LEU A 278 7.27 17.21 7.46
CA LEU A 278 6.52 18.24 6.72
C LEU A 278 5.31 17.65 5.98
N THR A 279 5.46 16.43 5.44
CA THR A 279 4.35 15.72 4.80
C THR A 279 3.26 15.36 5.80
N ALA A 280 3.63 14.89 7.00
CA ALA A 280 2.68 14.61 8.09
C ALA A 280 1.92 15.89 8.54
N THR A 281 2.61 17.01 8.73
CA THR A 281 1.97 18.28 9.05
C THR A 281 0.97 18.73 7.98
N LYS A 282 1.29 18.51 6.69
CA LYS A 282 0.35 18.83 5.60
C LYS A 282 -0.85 17.88 5.60
N ALA A 283 -0.63 16.60 5.89
CA ALA A 283 -1.70 15.61 6.00
C ALA A 283 -2.65 15.93 7.17
N GLN A 284 -2.11 16.27 8.34
CA GLN A 284 -2.90 16.73 9.49
C GLN A 284 -3.83 17.89 9.10
N ARG A 285 -3.31 18.91 8.39
CA ARG A 285 -4.14 20.03 7.90
C ARG A 285 -5.23 19.61 6.90
N CYS A 286 -5.02 18.54 6.13
CA CYS A 286 -6.04 18.04 5.21
C CYS A 286 -7.16 17.30 5.96
N PHE A 287 -6.84 16.66 7.10
CA PHE A 287 -7.79 15.86 7.86
C PHE A 287 -8.47 16.62 9.00
N SER A 288 -7.97 17.78 9.39
CA SER A 288 -8.50 18.63 10.48
C SER A 288 -9.52 19.68 10.01
N VAL A 289 -10.12 19.48 8.84
CA VAL A 289 -11.13 20.42 8.28
C VAL A 289 -12.52 20.03 8.72
#